data_e49b2e58e80eb5b498267ff14672e3ad
#
_entry.id   e49b2e58e80eb5b498267ff14672e3ad
#
_cell.length_a   1.000
_cell.length_b   1.000
_cell.length_c   1.000
_cell.angle_alpha   90.00
_cell.angle_beta   90.00
_cell.angle_gamma   90.00
#
_symmetry.space_group_name_H-M   'P 1'
#
loop_
_entity.id
_entity.type
_entity.pdbx_description
1 polymer ?
#
loop_
_entity_poly.entity_id
_entity_poly.type
_entity_poly.pdbx_seq_one_letter_code
_entity_poly.pdbx_strand_id
1 'polypeptide(L)'
;MPKTFIAKRLPSGLKHSKFKKLFLGILAYGCALPALYAQESPKLDEPLDLKLEDQLLVRPVVPDDLAPTFTSSKKLDGVVDRQMRLEGDAVIRRNRTVVKGDLITYDPDTDIADVEGNAALIKDATSFKGPKAKIRLDAQSGWMDEPTYELREIGGSGKASRVDFKEDNEFEFEKLTYTTCRPDNVDWYLTASRMDVQQDTNSAVGENGVLRFFNVPILYTPVFSLPTTSGRTSGFLSPTYGRVKRGGVSGWDVTVPYYVNLAPNRDMTLFPRYIQNRGEQLGGEFRYLEKNYQGILTAEAISDAAYGKDRWAFGLKHAQTVRPGLVAYTDYGRVSDDRYVDDLGKSLNGVVNRQYN
;
A
#
# COMPACT_ATOMS: atom_id res chain seq x y z
N MET A 1 1.64 67.72 -3.47
CA MET A 1 0.97 67.74 -2.16
C MET A 1 1.13 66.35 -1.56
N PRO A 2 1.93 66.16 -0.52
CA PRO A 2 2.15 64.89 0.08
C PRO A 2 1.05 64.54 1.12
N LYS A 3 0.46 63.40 1.07
CA LYS A 3 -0.49 62.89 2.07
C LYS A 3 0.25 62.22 3.21
N THR A 4 0.09 62.76 4.37
CA THR A 4 0.65 62.36 5.66
C THR A 4 0.02 61.03 6.12
N PHE A 5 0.82 60.03 6.45
CA PHE A 5 0.38 58.82 7.12
C PHE A 5 0.37 59.03 8.64
N ILE A 6 -0.79 58.84 9.25
CA ILE A 6 -0.98 58.89 10.72
C ILE A 6 -0.72 57.49 11.26
N ALA A 7 0.34 57.32 12.07
CA ALA A 7 0.61 56.13 12.82
C ALA A 7 -0.31 56.04 14.05
N LYS A 8 -1.15 55.04 14.14
CA LYS A 8 -1.95 54.69 15.34
C LYS A 8 -1.04 53.97 16.35
N ARG A 9 -0.90 54.57 17.53
CA ARG A 9 -0.22 53.98 18.70
C ARG A 9 -1.02 52.78 19.21
N LEU A 10 -0.35 51.65 19.41
CA LEU A 10 -0.82 50.49 20.15
C LEU A 10 -0.69 50.76 21.67
N PRO A 11 -1.61 50.24 22.51
CA PRO A 11 -1.56 50.45 23.95
C PRO A 11 -0.42 49.69 24.62
N SER A 12 0.30 50.37 25.46
CA SER A 12 1.29 49.89 26.38
C SER A 12 0.64 49.04 27.48
N GLY A 13 0.94 47.75 27.58
CA GLY A 13 0.44 46.96 28.69
C GLY A 13 0.73 45.49 28.60
N LEU A 14 1.96 45.08 28.37
CA LEU A 14 2.38 43.70 28.64
C LEU A 14 3.52 43.68 29.63
N LYS A 15 3.22 43.25 30.86
CA LYS A 15 4.14 43.11 31.96
C LYS A 15 5.28 42.16 31.62
N HIS A 16 6.49 42.71 31.55
CA HIS A 16 7.75 41.98 31.51
C HIS A 16 8.01 41.24 32.84
N SER A 17 7.44 40.06 33.03
CA SER A 17 7.73 39.28 34.23
C SER A 17 7.87 37.74 34.03
N LYS A 18 7.57 37.22 32.88
CA LYS A 18 7.69 35.76 32.65
C LYS A 18 8.84 35.31 31.75
N PHE A 19 9.46 36.20 31.02
CA PHE A 19 10.58 35.88 30.13
C PHE A 19 11.97 35.82 30.83
N LYS A 20 12.13 36.51 31.97
CA LYS A 20 13.42 36.48 32.72
C LYS A 20 13.64 35.20 33.52
N LYS A 21 12.58 34.43 33.83
CA LYS A 21 12.75 33.16 34.56
C LYS A 21 13.03 31.97 33.64
N LEU A 22 12.80 32.06 32.34
CA LEU A 22 13.09 31.00 31.39
C LEU A 22 14.57 30.99 30.95
N PHE A 23 15.20 32.17 30.91
CA PHE A 23 16.61 32.30 30.52
C PHE A 23 17.60 31.98 31.64
N LEU A 24 17.18 32.10 32.90
CA LEU A 24 18.05 31.75 34.04
C LEU A 24 18.05 30.25 34.34
N GLY A 25 17.07 29.49 33.85
CA GLY A 25 16.99 28.03 34.00
C GLY A 25 17.90 27.24 33.04
N ILE A 26 18.31 27.86 31.92
CA ILE A 26 19.13 27.17 30.90
C ILE A 26 20.61 27.32 31.20
N LEU A 27 21.04 28.35 31.95
CA LEU A 27 22.45 28.53 32.35
C LEU A 27 22.86 27.77 33.62
N ALA A 28 21.91 27.26 34.40
CA ALA A 28 22.22 26.44 35.59
C ALA A 28 22.30 24.92 35.28
N TYR A 29 21.96 24.48 34.06
CA TYR A 29 22.03 23.08 33.66
C TYR A 29 23.31 22.70 32.92
N GLY A 30 24.25 23.65 32.76
CA GLY A 30 25.46 23.46 31.95
C GLY A 30 26.71 22.89 32.71
N CYS A 31 26.62 22.60 34.00
CA CYS A 31 27.74 22.07 34.79
C CYS A 31 27.33 20.94 35.75
N ALA A 32 26.41 20.08 35.36
CA ALA A 32 26.27 18.78 36.01
C ALA A 32 27.11 17.77 35.23
N LEU A 33 28.23 17.39 35.78
CA LEU A 33 28.98 16.19 35.38
C LEU A 33 27.99 15.04 35.16
N PRO A 34 28.10 14.24 34.08
CA PRO A 34 27.29 13.05 33.97
C PRO A 34 27.65 12.15 35.19
N ALA A 35 26.72 12.06 36.13
CA ALA A 35 26.71 10.96 37.05
C ALA A 35 26.75 9.70 36.18
N LEU A 36 27.81 8.91 36.29
CA LEU A 36 27.83 7.55 35.80
C LEU A 36 26.60 6.88 36.40
N TYR A 37 25.53 6.77 35.61
CA TYR A 37 24.49 5.78 35.87
C TYR A 37 25.24 4.44 35.77
N ALA A 38 25.59 3.87 36.88
CA ALA A 38 25.88 2.46 36.98
C ALA A 38 24.61 1.80 36.38
N GLN A 39 24.71 1.26 35.16
CA GLN A 39 23.75 0.31 34.67
C GLN A 39 23.64 -0.77 35.74
N GLU A 40 22.49 -0.83 36.43
CA GLU A 40 22.18 -1.99 37.23
C GLU A 40 22.42 -3.20 36.36
N SER A 41 23.33 -4.05 36.75
CA SER A 41 23.55 -5.35 36.15
C SER A 41 22.17 -6.02 36.07
N PRO A 42 21.73 -6.56 34.94
CA PRO A 42 20.46 -7.27 34.87
C PRO A 42 20.47 -8.34 35.93
N LYS A 43 19.44 -8.33 36.79
CA LYS A 43 19.22 -9.35 37.81
C LYS A 43 19.26 -10.70 37.13
N LEU A 44 20.18 -11.57 37.52
CA LEU A 44 20.37 -12.90 36.93
C LEU A 44 19.15 -13.85 37.08
N ASP A 45 18.10 -13.40 37.75
CA ASP A 45 16.90 -14.18 38.05
C ASP A 45 15.70 -13.88 37.15
N GLU A 46 15.78 -12.94 36.19
CA GLU A 46 14.77 -12.82 35.15
C GLU A 46 15.11 -13.81 34.03
N PRO A 47 14.17 -14.67 33.63
CA PRO A 47 14.38 -15.57 32.50
C PRO A 47 14.69 -14.70 31.26
N LEU A 48 15.85 -14.93 30.66
CA LEU A 48 16.22 -14.30 29.39
C LEU A 48 15.18 -14.66 28.35
N ASP A 49 14.44 -13.68 27.89
CA ASP A 49 13.48 -13.83 26.80
C ASP A 49 14.30 -13.98 25.50
N LEU A 50 14.67 -15.22 25.20
CA LEU A 50 15.40 -15.57 23.98
C LEU A 50 14.44 -15.34 22.81
N LYS A 51 14.56 -14.20 22.14
CA LYS A 51 13.91 -13.98 20.85
C LYS A 51 14.66 -14.84 19.83
N LEU A 52 13.97 -15.84 19.30
CA LEU A 52 14.46 -16.57 18.13
C LEU A 52 14.62 -15.56 16.98
N GLU A 53 15.81 -15.52 16.39
CA GLU A 53 16.08 -14.73 15.20
C GLU A 53 15.20 -15.26 14.05
N ASP A 54 14.56 -14.37 13.28
CA ASP A 54 13.62 -14.76 12.22
C ASP A 54 14.22 -15.75 11.23
N GLN A 55 15.54 -15.70 11.01
CA GLN A 55 16.27 -16.65 10.17
C GLN A 55 16.25 -18.10 10.71
N LEU A 56 16.15 -18.28 12.03
CA LEU A 56 16.06 -19.60 12.65
C LEU A 56 14.63 -20.17 12.56
N LEU A 57 13.64 -19.33 12.27
CA LEU A 57 12.25 -19.74 12.06
C LEU A 57 12.00 -20.20 10.61
N VAL A 58 12.89 -19.84 9.68
CA VAL A 58 12.79 -20.28 8.28
C VAL A 58 13.25 -21.73 8.19
N ARG A 59 12.30 -22.65 8.16
CA ARG A 59 12.60 -24.03 7.83
C ARG A 59 13.02 -24.13 6.38
N PRO A 60 14.06 -24.92 6.03
CA PRO A 60 14.40 -25.17 4.64
C PRO A 60 13.16 -25.72 3.92
N VAL A 61 12.79 -25.10 2.82
CA VAL A 61 11.68 -25.54 1.99
C VAL A 61 12.13 -26.79 1.25
N VAL A 62 11.55 -27.92 1.58
CA VAL A 62 11.70 -29.16 0.80
C VAL A 62 10.78 -29.01 -0.40
N PRO A 63 11.18 -29.41 -1.63
CA PRO A 63 10.26 -29.45 -2.77
C PRO A 63 8.98 -30.21 -2.42
N ASP A 64 7.83 -29.71 -2.89
CA ASP A 64 6.51 -30.23 -2.44
C ASP A 64 6.28 -31.68 -2.82
N ASP A 65 6.87 -32.14 -3.91
CA ASP A 65 6.86 -33.54 -4.38
C ASP A 65 7.64 -34.51 -3.46
N LEU A 66 8.62 -34.00 -2.71
CA LEU A 66 9.44 -34.77 -1.77
C LEU A 66 9.03 -34.56 -0.31
N ALA A 67 8.09 -33.67 -0.05
CA ALA A 67 7.71 -33.31 1.31
C ALA A 67 6.78 -34.37 1.94
N PRO A 68 7.08 -34.82 3.15
CA PRO A 68 6.21 -35.77 3.84
C PRO A 68 4.87 -35.11 4.21
N THR A 69 3.78 -35.83 4.04
CA THR A 69 2.45 -35.45 4.49
C THR A 69 2.19 -36.00 5.88
N PHE A 70 1.90 -35.12 6.83
CA PHE A 70 1.53 -35.51 8.19
C PHE A 70 0.02 -35.37 8.36
N THR A 71 -0.62 -36.39 8.91
CA THR A 71 -2.05 -36.39 9.21
C THR A 71 -2.29 -36.59 10.69
N SER A 72 -3.32 -35.94 11.22
CA SER A 72 -3.77 -36.09 12.61
C SER A 72 -5.27 -35.93 12.69
N SER A 73 -5.94 -36.75 13.49
CA SER A 73 -7.39 -36.70 13.76
C SER A 73 -7.73 -37.49 15.02
N LYS A 74 -8.94 -37.36 15.55
CA LYS A 74 -9.43 -38.18 16.64
C LYS A 74 -9.74 -39.62 16.18
N LYS A 75 -10.20 -39.76 14.93
CA LYS A 75 -10.52 -41.05 14.32
C LYS A 75 -9.98 -41.05 12.90
N LEU A 76 -9.28 -42.10 12.55
CA LEU A 76 -8.74 -42.37 11.22
C LEU A 76 -9.32 -43.68 10.72
N ASP A 77 -10.07 -43.64 9.62
CA ASP A 77 -10.57 -44.77 8.90
C ASP A 77 -9.99 -44.77 7.48
N GLY A 78 -9.72 -45.93 6.93
CA GLY A 78 -9.31 -46.07 5.54
C GLY A 78 -8.14 -47.03 5.34
N VAL A 79 -7.71 -47.11 4.10
CA VAL A 79 -6.57 -47.91 3.67
C VAL A 79 -5.44 -46.95 3.35
N VAL A 80 -4.30 -47.15 4.00
CA VAL A 80 -3.07 -46.45 3.66
C VAL A 80 -2.79 -46.65 2.17
N ASP A 81 -2.43 -45.62 1.44
CA ASP A 81 -2.20 -45.61 0.00
C ASP A 81 -3.43 -45.64 -0.93
N ARG A 82 -4.65 -45.49 -0.39
CA ARG A 82 -5.85 -45.32 -1.25
C ARG A 82 -6.67 -44.11 -0.83
N GLN A 83 -7.44 -44.23 0.21
CA GLN A 83 -8.31 -43.17 0.71
C GLN A 83 -8.30 -43.19 2.24
N MET A 84 -8.05 -42.08 2.84
CA MET A 84 -8.07 -41.86 4.29
C MET A 84 -9.20 -40.90 4.66
N ARG A 85 -9.98 -41.29 5.66
CA ARG A 85 -11.03 -40.48 6.26
C ARG A 85 -10.62 -40.08 7.67
N LEU A 86 -10.42 -38.80 7.88
CA LEU A 86 -9.97 -38.19 9.12
C LEU A 86 -11.16 -37.47 9.74
N GLU A 87 -11.62 -37.94 10.92
CA GLU A 87 -12.76 -37.35 11.62
C GLU A 87 -12.33 -36.75 12.97
N GLY A 88 -12.86 -35.56 13.27
CA GLY A 88 -12.66 -34.82 14.51
C GLY A 88 -11.29 -34.17 14.61
N ASP A 89 -11.27 -32.84 14.58
CA ASP A 89 -10.07 -32.02 14.61
C ASP A 89 -9.02 -32.46 13.58
N ALA A 90 -9.50 -32.84 12.38
CA ALA A 90 -8.67 -33.36 11.32
C ALA A 90 -7.68 -32.31 10.81
N VAL A 91 -6.43 -32.73 10.66
CA VAL A 91 -5.34 -31.86 10.18
C VAL A 91 -4.48 -32.62 9.19
N ILE A 92 -4.22 -32.03 8.04
CA ILE A 92 -3.18 -32.45 7.10
C ILE A 92 -2.14 -31.33 7.03
N ARG A 93 -0.87 -31.69 7.12
CA ARG A 93 0.25 -30.74 7.01
C ARG A 93 1.26 -31.26 6.00
N ARG A 94 1.60 -30.38 5.04
CA ARG A 94 2.72 -30.59 4.11
C ARG A 94 3.48 -29.27 3.96
N ASN A 95 4.76 -29.27 4.19
CA ASN A 95 5.59 -28.06 4.18
C ASN A 95 4.98 -26.92 5.01
N ARG A 96 4.68 -25.79 4.34
CA ARG A 96 4.06 -24.60 4.92
C ARG A 96 2.53 -24.60 4.85
N THR A 97 1.94 -25.62 4.19
CA THR A 97 0.49 -25.73 4.01
C THR A 97 -0.10 -26.57 5.12
N VAL A 98 -1.14 -26.07 5.76
CA VAL A 98 -1.92 -26.76 6.78
C VAL A 98 -3.38 -26.70 6.39
N VAL A 99 -4.00 -27.86 6.22
CA VAL A 99 -5.43 -28.02 5.97
C VAL A 99 -6.07 -28.59 7.23
N LYS A 100 -7.17 -27.98 7.69
CA LYS A 100 -7.94 -28.42 8.87
C LYS A 100 -9.41 -28.53 8.52
N GLY A 101 -10.12 -29.38 9.25
CA GLY A 101 -11.57 -29.51 9.14
C GLY A 101 -12.13 -30.45 10.18
N ASP A 102 -13.45 -30.54 10.26
CA ASP A 102 -14.12 -31.54 11.12
C ASP A 102 -14.04 -32.92 10.49
N LEU A 103 -14.14 -32.98 9.17
CA LEU A 103 -13.98 -34.18 8.35
C LEU A 103 -13.08 -33.85 7.16
N ILE A 104 -12.05 -34.68 6.96
CA ILE A 104 -11.19 -34.61 5.77
C ILE A 104 -11.17 -35.99 5.12
N THR A 105 -11.54 -36.04 3.85
CA THR A 105 -11.33 -37.21 3.00
C THR A 105 -10.13 -36.92 2.11
N TYR A 106 -9.05 -37.64 2.33
CA TYR A 106 -7.79 -37.46 1.60
C TYR A 106 -7.50 -38.68 0.72
N ASP A 107 -7.21 -38.42 -0.51
CA ASP A 107 -6.80 -39.39 -1.52
C ASP A 107 -5.32 -39.17 -1.87
N PRO A 108 -4.41 -40.08 -1.46
CA PRO A 108 -2.98 -39.96 -1.73
C PRO A 108 -2.60 -40.08 -3.21
N ASP A 109 -3.39 -40.80 -4.02
CA ASP A 109 -3.09 -41.02 -5.44
C ASP A 109 -3.32 -39.76 -6.27
N THR A 110 -4.34 -38.99 -5.92
CA THR A 110 -4.69 -37.70 -6.56
C THR A 110 -4.21 -36.50 -5.79
N ASP A 111 -3.69 -36.72 -4.59
CA ASP A 111 -3.26 -35.71 -3.61
C ASP A 111 -4.34 -34.66 -3.25
N ILE A 112 -5.60 -35.10 -3.29
CA ILE A 112 -6.76 -34.25 -3.04
C ILE A 112 -7.30 -34.45 -1.62
N ALA A 113 -7.45 -33.36 -0.88
CA ALA A 113 -8.15 -33.28 0.38
C ALA A 113 -9.53 -32.64 0.18
N ASP A 114 -10.61 -33.36 0.41
CA ASP A 114 -11.98 -32.85 0.48
C ASP A 114 -12.33 -32.58 1.94
N VAL A 115 -12.65 -31.34 2.28
CA VAL A 115 -12.76 -30.86 3.67
C VAL A 115 -14.17 -30.39 3.92
N GLU A 116 -14.81 -30.90 4.94
CA GLU A 116 -16.17 -30.56 5.37
C GLU A 116 -16.19 -30.16 6.84
N GLY A 117 -16.90 -29.07 7.12
CA GLY A 117 -17.04 -28.49 8.47
C GLY A 117 -15.77 -27.80 8.96
N ASN A 118 -15.89 -26.51 9.27
CA ASN A 118 -14.79 -25.69 9.79
C ASN A 118 -13.49 -25.80 8.98
N ALA A 119 -13.65 -25.89 7.63
CA ALA A 119 -12.51 -25.98 6.73
C ALA A 119 -11.58 -24.78 6.90
N ALA A 120 -10.29 -25.03 7.09
CA ALA A 120 -9.28 -23.97 7.16
C ALA A 120 -8.05 -24.38 6.33
N LEU A 121 -7.60 -23.46 5.49
CA LEU A 121 -6.35 -23.52 4.75
C LEU A 121 -5.43 -22.42 5.27
N ILE A 122 -4.25 -22.81 5.75
CA ILE A 122 -3.22 -21.91 6.22
C ILE A 122 -1.97 -22.16 5.39
N LYS A 123 -1.51 -21.13 4.71
CA LYS A 123 -0.28 -21.16 3.92
C LYS A 123 0.52 -19.88 4.21
N ASP A 124 1.74 -20.04 4.71
CA ASP A 124 2.59 -18.91 5.11
C ASP A 124 1.86 -17.92 6.02
N ALA A 125 1.73 -16.68 5.59
CA ALA A 125 1.03 -15.60 6.31
C ALA A 125 -0.43 -15.43 5.91
N THR A 126 -0.98 -16.33 5.06
CA THR A 126 -2.37 -16.26 4.58
C THR A 126 -3.21 -17.36 5.22
N SER A 127 -4.41 -17.04 5.66
CA SER A 127 -5.37 -17.99 6.17
C SER A 127 -6.75 -17.82 5.56
N PHE A 128 -7.38 -18.94 5.21
CA PHE A 128 -8.76 -19.03 4.73
C PHE A 128 -9.56 -19.95 5.64
N LYS A 129 -10.79 -19.57 5.94
CA LYS A 129 -11.71 -20.40 6.76
C LYS A 129 -13.10 -20.36 6.13
N GLY A 130 -13.70 -21.53 5.94
CA GLY A 130 -15.03 -21.64 5.33
C GLY A 130 -15.71 -22.95 5.74
N PRO A 131 -16.93 -23.21 5.28
CA PRO A 131 -17.66 -24.42 5.59
C PRO A 131 -17.15 -25.65 4.84
N LYS A 132 -16.64 -25.46 3.62
CA LYS A 132 -16.22 -26.54 2.73
C LYS A 132 -15.07 -26.11 1.84
N ALA A 133 -14.11 -27.01 1.61
CA ALA A 133 -13.00 -26.80 0.71
C ALA A 133 -12.60 -28.10 0.02
N LYS A 134 -12.03 -27.98 -1.18
CA LYS A 134 -11.37 -29.07 -1.90
C LYS A 134 -10.02 -28.57 -2.37
N ILE A 135 -8.96 -29.18 -1.86
CA ILE A 135 -7.58 -28.72 -2.06
C ILE A 135 -6.74 -29.86 -2.59
N ARG A 136 -6.04 -29.63 -3.69
CA ARG A 136 -4.97 -30.48 -4.18
C ARG A 136 -3.66 -29.97 -3.57
N LEU A 137 -2.97 -30.79 -2.81
CA LEU A 137 -1.82 -30.37 -2.00
C LEU A 137 -0.53 -30.22 -2.81
N ASP A 138 -0.32 -31.05 -3.84
CA ASP A 138 0.84 -31.01 -4.73
C ASP A 138 0.84 -29.74 -5.61
N ALA A 139 -0.27 -29.49 -6.29
CA ALA A 139 -0.46 -28.33 -7.16
C ALA A 139 -0.94 -27.08 -6.40
N GLN A 140 -1.19 -27.19 -5.09
CA GLN A 140 -1.72 -26.12 -4.25
C GLN A 140 -2.96 -25.42 -4.85
N SER A 141 -3.74 -26.17 -5.60
CA SER A 141 -4.93 -25.70 -6.32
C SER A 141 -6.21 -26.26 -5.70
N GLY A 142 -7.36 -25.64 -6.02
CA GLY A 142 -8.64 -26.08 -5.47
C GLY A 142 -9.60 -24.93 -5.26
N TRP A 143 -10.51 -25.09 -4.30
CA TRP A 143 -11.49 -24.04 -4.00
C TRP A 143 -11.97 -24.12 -2.54
N MET A 144 -12.54 -23.01 -2.05
CA MET A 144 -13.25 -22.93 -0.78
C MET A 144 -14.50 -22.08 -0.94
N ASP A 145 -15.63 -22.57 -0.42
CA ASP A 145 -16.89 -21.85 -0.38
C ASP A 145 -16.95 -20.92 0.84
N GLU A 146 -17.58 -19.77 0.66
CA GLU A 146 -17.82 -18.74 1.70
C GLU A 146 -16.61 -18.47 2.59
N PRO A 147 -15.40 -18.26 2.02
CA PRO A 147 -14.22 -18.05 2.81
C PRO A 147 -14.28 -16.71 3.58
N THR A 148 -13.85 -16.78 4.84
CA THR A 148 -13.31 -15.63 5.57
C THR A 148 -11.79 -15.72 5.46
N TYR A 149 -11.12 -14.65 5.04
CA TYR A 149 -9.68 -14.68 4.81
C TYR A 149 -8.94 -13.58 5.57
N GLU A 150 -7.68 -13.87 5.88
CA GLU A 150 -6.75 -12.97 6.55
C GLU A 150 -5.40 -13.00 5.82
N LEU A 151 -4.93 -11.84 5.37
CA LEU A 151 -3.66 -11.62 4.66
C LEU A 151 -2.72 -10.87 5.60
N ARG A 152 -1.94 -11.58 6.41
CA ARG A 152 -1.15 -10.95 7.50
C ARG A 152 -0.04 -10.04 6.99
N GLU A 153 0.52 -10.33 5.82
CA GLU A 153 1.61 -9.51 5.25
C GLU A 153 1.19 -8.07 4.98
N ILE A 154 -0.05 -7.86 4.55
CA ILE A 154 -0.60 -6.54 4.25
C ILE A 154 -1.63 -6.06 5.28
N GLY A 155 -1.90 -6.86 6.30
CA GLY A 155 -2.90 -6.57 7.32
C GLY A 155 -4.34 -6.56 6.78
N GLY A 156 -4.58 -7.20 5.63
CA GLY A 156 -5.89 -7.24 4.98
C GLY A 156 -6.74 -8.42 5.43
N SER A 157 -8.04 -8.23 5.49
CA SER A 157 -9.01 -9.30 5.78
C SER A 157 -10.32 -9.07 5.06
N GLY A 158 -11.13 -10.14 4.95
CA GLY A 158 -12.42 -10.05 4.31
C GLY A 158 -13.16 -11.37 4.22
N LYS A 159 -14.22 -11.35 3.42
CA LYS A 159 -15.06 -12.50 3.11
C LYS A 159 -15.31 -12.55 1.61
N ALA A 160 -15.55 -13.73 1.07
CA ALA A 160 -15.99 -13.89 -0.31
C ALA A 160 -17.09 -14.96 -0.40
N SER A 161 -17.78 -15.04 -1.52
CA SER A 161 -18.70 -16.16 -1.76
C SER A 161 -17.94 -17.42 -2.14
N ARG A 162 -16.78 -17.26 -2.78
CA ARG A 162 -15.91 -18.37 -3.19
C ARG A 162 -14.50 -17.85 -3.40
N VAL A 163 -13.52 -18.69 -3.15
CA VAL A 163 -12.14 -18.54 -3.60
C VAL A 163 -11.72 -19.78 -4.37
N ASP A 164 -11.16 -19.58 -5.55
CA ASP A 164 -10.50 -20.62 -6.33
C ASP A 164 -8.98 -20.39 -6.25
N PHE A 165 -8.28 -21.42 -5.79
CA PHE A 165 -6.81 -21.46 -5.71
C PHE A 165 -6.31 -22.04 -7.02
N LYS A 166 -5.47 -21.31 -7.72
CA LYS A 166 -4.81 -21.75 -8.96
C LYS A 166 -3.36 -22.11 -8.66
N GLU A 167 -2.74 -22.82 -9.59
CA GLU A 167 -1.30 -23.04 -9.55
C GLU A 167 -0.55 -21.69 -9.53
N ASP A 168 0.72 -21.70 -9.16
CA ASP A 168 1.60 -20.52 -9.17
C ASP A 168 1.18 -19.37 -8.21
N ASN A 169 0.55 -19.72 -7.08
CA ASN A 169 0.14 -18.73 -6.06
C ASN A 169 -0.88 -17.68 -6.55
N GLU A 170 -1.76 -18.07 -7.46
CA GLU A 170 -2.85 -17.25 -7.92
C GLU A 170 -4.16 -17.58 -7.19
N PHE A 171 -4.92 -16.55 -6.83
CA PHE A 171 -6.24 -16.69 -6.20
C PHE A 171 -7.27 -15.90 -6.99
N GLU A 172 -8.42 -16.51 -7.21
CA GLU A 172 -9.58 -15.84 -7.79
C GLU A 172 -10.72 -15.80 -6.77
N PHE A 173 -11.16 -14.60 -6.43
CA PHE A 173 -12.27 -14.39 -5.50
C PHE A 173 -13.52 -13.95 -6.23
N GLU A 174 -14.65 -14.49 -5.81
CA GLU A 174 -15.97 -14.04 -6.23
C GLU A 174 -16.69 -13.31 -5.10
N LYS A 175 -17.32 -12.16 -5.42
CA LYS A 175 -18.14 -11.35 -4.49
C LYS A 175 -17.46 -11.14 -3.14
N LEU A 176 -16.31 -10.48 -3.18
CA LEU A 176 -15.51 -10.30 -1.98
C LEU A 176 -15.75 -8.96 -1.30
N THR A 177 -15.38 -8.93 -0.02
CA THR A 177 -15.13 -7.72 0.76
C THR A 177 -13.67 -7.68 1.18
N TYR A 178 -13.05 -6.52 1.24
CA TYR A 178 -11.67 -6.33 1.68
C TYR A 178 -11.56 -5.11 2.58
N THR A 179 -10.85 -5.23 3.68
CA THR A 179 -10.51 -4.12 4.59
C THR A 179 -9.17 -4.36 5.27
N THR A 180 -8.52 -3.29 5.69
CA THR A 180 -7.36 -3.35 6.60
C THR A 180 -7.72 -2.90 8.02
N CYS A 181 -8.99 -2.62 8.29
CA CYS A 181 -9.48 -2.34 9.63
C CYS A 181 -9.51 -3.61 10.48
N ARG A 182 -9.47 -3.44 11.79
CA ARG A 182 -9.68 -4.56 12.72
C ARG A 182 -11.11 -5.10 12.58
N PRO A 183 -11.33 -6.41 12.73
CA PRO A 183 -12.66 -7.02 12.58
C PRO A 183 -13.74 -6.41 13.47
N ASP A 184 -13.35 -5.88 14.63
CA ASP A 184 -14.27 -5.29 15.63
C ASP A 184 -14.71 -3.86 15.29
N ASN A 185 -13.97 -3.16 14.41
CA ASN A 185 -14.27 -1.78 14.04
C ASN A 185 -13.89 -1.53 12.57
N VAL A 186 -14.83 -1.82 11.68
CA VAL A 186 -14.65 -1.67 10.24
C VAL A 186 -15.19 -0.31 9.80
N ASP A 187 -14.31 0.70 9.74
CA ASP A 187 -14.67 2.05 9.29
C ASP A 187 -14.81 2.09 7.77
N TRP A 188 -14.01 1.31 7.05
CA TRP A 188 -14.06 1.25 5.60
C TRP A 188 -13.87 -0.18 5.07
N TYR A 189 -14.49 -0.46 3.96
CA TYR A 189 -14.28 -1.69 3.21
C TYR A 189 -14.55 -1.50 1.72
N LEU A 190 -13.85 -2.29 0.92
CA LEU A 190 -14.05 -2.42 -0.52
C LEU A 190 -14.87 -3.67 -0.77
N THR A 191 -15.88 -3.58 -1.63
CA THR A 191 -16.56 -4.75 -2.20
C THR A 191 -16.22 -4.86 -3.67
N ALA A 192 -16.06 -6.07 -4.20
CA ALA A 192 -15.87 -6.29 -5.62
C ALA A 192 -16.63 -7.54 -6.08
N SER A 193 -17.00 -7.57 -7.37
CA SER A 193 -17.66 -8.73 -7.96
C SER A 193 -16.70 -9.88 -8.22
N ARG A 194 -15.45 -9.56 -8.56
CA ARG A 194 -14.35 -10.49 -8.81
C ARG A 194 -13.03 -9.84 -8.45
N MET A 195 -12.05 -10.62 -8.01
CA MET A 195 -10.67 -10.16 -7.82
C MET A 195 -9.70 -11.31 -8.12
N ASP A 196 -8.80 -11.06 -9.05
CA ASP A 196 -7.69 -11.93 -9.39
C ASP A 196 -6.43 -11.45 -8.67
N VAL A 197 -5.84 -12.30 -7.86
CA VAL A 197 -4.64 -12.01 -7.06
C VAL A 197 -3.48 -12.82 -7.59
N GLN A 198 -2.41 -12.16 -7.99
CA GLN A 198 -1.17 -12.77 -8.46
C GLN A 198 -0.05 -12.40 -7.49
N GLN A 199 0.42 -13.35 -6.71
CA GLN A 199 1.48 -13.10 -5.72
C GLN A 199 2.84 -12.81 -6.39
N ASP A 200 3.15 -13.44 -7.51
CA ASP A 200 4.41 -13.25 -8.21
C ASP A 200 4.60 -11.83 -8.77
N THR A 201 3.52 -11.22 -9.23
CA THR A 201 3.52 -9.83 -9.72
C THR A 201 3.18 -8.82 -8.62
N ASN A 202 2.91 -9.30 -7.40
CA ASN A 202 2.49 -8.49 -6.26
C ASN A 202 1.28 -7.59 -6.56
N SER A 203 0.34 -8.09 -7.36
CA SER A 203 -0.83 -7.34 -7.79
C SER A 203 -2.12 -8.11 -7.59
N ALA A 204 -3.17 -7.40 -7.22
CA ALA A 204 -4.55 -7.87 -7.27
C ALA A 204 -5.34 -6.95 -8.17
N VAL A 205 -6.03 -7.50 -9.16
CA VAL A 205 -6.90 -6.75 -10.06
C VAL A 205 -8.34 -7.14 -9.77
N GLY A 206 -9.19 -6.14 -9.51
CA GLY A 206 -10.59 -6.37 -9.18
C GLY A 206 -11.54 -5.64 -10.13
N GLU A 207 -12.75 -6.15 -10.20
CA GLU A 207 -13.84 -5.62 -11.02
C GLU A 207 -15.01 -5.14 -10.16
N ASN A 208 -15.69 -4.08 -10.64
CA ASN A 208 -16.86 -3.49 -10.00
C ASN A 208 -16.61 -3.13 -8.51
N GLY A 209 -15.50 -2.47 -8.26
CA GLY A 209 -15.12 -2.05 -6.93
C GLY A 209 -16.02 -0.95 -6.37
N VAL A 210 -16.57 -1.14 -5.17
CA VAL A 210 -17.28 -0.11 -4.42
C VAL A 210 -16.60 0.11 -3.09
N LEU A 211 -15.98 1.25 -2.91
CA LEU A 211 -15.42 1.67 -1.63
C LEU A 211 -16.53 2.24 -0.76
N ARG A 212 -16.65 1.70 0.45
CA ARG A 212 -17.62 2.15 1.45
C ARG A 212 -16.91 2.67 2.68
N PHE A 213 -17.43 3.76 3.22
CA PHE A 213 -16.98 4.34 4.47
C PHE A 213 -18.19 4.48 5.41
N PHE A 214 -18.15 3.88 6.60
CA PHE A 214 -19.30 3.72 7.48
C PHE A 214 -20.56 3.22 6.74
N ASN A 215 -20.41 2.18 5.91
CA ASN A 215 -21.45 1.59 5.04
C ASN A 215 -21.97 2.50 3.91
N VAL A 216 -21.53 3.77 3.83
CA VAL A 216 -21.91 4.68 2.75
C VAL A 216 -21.01 4.45 1.54
N PRO A 217 -21.54 4.15 0.33
CA PRO A 217 -20.72 4.03 -0.87
C PRO A 217 -20.20 5.42 -1.27
N ILE A 218 -18.88 5.58 -1.30
CA ILE A 218 -18.21 6.86 -1.61
C ILE A 218 -17.52 6.86 -2.95
N LEU A 219 -17.17 5.69 -3.48
CA LEU A 219 -16.49 5.55 -4.76
C LEU A 219 -16.89 4.25 -5.43
N TYR A 220 -17.15 4.31 -6.73
CA TYR A 220 -17.27 3.16 -7.62
C TYR A 220 -16.18 3.19 -8.67
N THR A 221 -15.62 2.03 -8.96
CA THR A 221 -14.66 1.85 -10.05
C THR A 221 -14.95 0.54 -10.79
N PRO A 222 -15.05 0.56 -12.12
CA PRO A 222 -15.29 -0.66 -12.88
C PRO A 222 -14.12 -1.65 -12.80
N VAL A 223 -12.89 -1.13 -12.71
CA VAL A 223 -11.65 -1.91 -12.54
C VAL A 223 -10.74 -1.18 -11.58
N PHE A 224 -10.05 -1.92 -10.70
CA PHE A 224 -9.04 -1.38 -9.78
C PHE A 224 -7.90 -2.37 -9.61
N SER A 225 -6.75 -1.87 -9.16
CA SER A 225 -5.60 -2.70 -8.79
C SER A 225 -5.13 -2.34 -7.38
N LEU A 226 -4.79 -3.37 -6.61
CA LEU A 226 -4.24 -3.25 -5.25
C LEU A 226 -2.89 -3.98 -5.19
N PRO A 227 -1.91 -3.47 -4.45
CA PRO A 227 -0.70 -4.22 -4.14
C PRO A 227 -1.01 -5.36 -3.17
N THR A 228 -0.45 -6.54 -3.39
CA THR A 228 -0.60 -7.72 -2.51
C THR A 228 0.49 -7.83 -1.46
N THR A 229 1.52 -7.01 -1.57
CA THR A 229 2.62 -6.91 -0.60
C THR A 229 2.89 -5.44 -0.28
N SER A 230 3.76 -5.18 0.69
CA SER A 230 4.23 -3.83 1.02
C SER A 230 5.09 -3.18 -0.09
N GLY A 231 5.31 -3.87 -1.21
CA GLY A 231 6.04 -3.38 -2.36
C GLY A 231 5.29 -2.31 -3.16
N ARG A 232 6.02 -1.58 -4.01
CA ARG A 232 5.43 -0.61 -4.95
C ARG A 232 4.85 -1.35 -6.15
N THR A 233 3.58 -1.13 -6.46
CA THR A 233 2.86 -1.76 -7.57
C THR A 233 2.27 -0.70 -8.49
N SER A 234 2.31 -0.94 -9.79
CA SER A 234 1.65 -0.07 -10.75
C SER A 234 0.13 -0.11 -10.59
N GLY A 235 -0.53 1.04 -10.70
CA GLY A 235 -1.98 1.10 -10.57
C GLY A 235 -2.55 2.52 -10.50
N PHE A 236 -3.85 2.63 -10.51
CA PHE A 236 -4.55 3.89 -10.33
C PHE A 236 -4.38 4.41 -8.90
N LEU A 237 -4.09 5.69 -8.77
CA LEU A 237 -4.10 6.39 -7.50
C LEU A 237 -5.46 7.05 -7.29
N SER A 238 -5.73 7.47 -6.06
CA SER A 238 -6.98 8.14 -5.71
C SER A 238 -7.25 9.34 -6.62
N PRO A 239 -8.39 9.37 -7.32
CA PRO A 239 -8.73 10.49 -8.19
C PRO A 239 -8.98 11.76 -7.37
N THR A 240 -8.64 12.90 -7.95
CA THR A 240 -9.01 14.21 -7.40
C THR A 240 -10.06 14.86 -8.31
N TYR A 241 -11.07 15.43 -7.72
CA TYR A 241 -12.13 16.11 -8.44
C TYR A 241 -12.62 17.32 -7.65
N GLY A 242 -13.10 18.32 -8.36
CA GLY A 242 -13.63 19.53 -7.74
C GLY A 242 -14.10 20.56 -8.77
N ARG A 243 -14.71 21.63 -8.27
CA ARG A 243 -14.97 22.81 -9.06
C ARG A 243 -13.89 23.85 -8.85
N VAL A 244 -13.33 24.33 -9.93
CA VAL A 244 -12.28 25.34 -9.89
C VAL A 244 -12.67 26.55 -10.71
N LYS A 245 -12.17 27.73 -10.31
CA LYS A 245 -12.24 28.95 -11.10
C LYS A 245 -10.82 29.48 -11.25
N ARG A 246 -10.27 29.42 -12.47
CA ARG A 246 -8.92 29.86 -12.77
C ARG A 246 -8.85 30.49 -14.16
N GLY A 247 -8.10 31.59 -14.30
CA GLY A 247 -7.96 32.31 -15.56
C GLY A 247 -9.29 32.75 -16.17
N GLY A 248 -10.28 33.13 -15.33
CA GLY A 248 -11.61 33.50 -15.78
C GLY A 248 -12.56 32.34 -16.17
N VAL A 249 -12.06 31.10 -16.19
CA VAL A 249 -12.83 29.91 -16.54
C VAL A 249 -13.23 29.17 -15.26
N SER A 250 -14.51 28.79 -15.15
CA SER A 250 -15.00 27.97 -14.04
C SER A 250 -15.59 26.65 -14.58
N GLY A 251 -15.35 25.56 -13.86
CA GLY A 251 -15.83 24.25 -14.27
C GLY A 251 -15.32 23.13 -13.38
N TRP A 252 -15.67 21.89 -13.74
CA TRP A 252 -15.14 20.69 -13.12
C TRP A 252 -13.69 20.46 -13.54
N ASP A 253 -12.89 20.00 -12.58
CA ASP A 253 -11.49 19.61 -12.73
C ASP A 253 -11.34 18.22 -12.14
N VAL A 254 -11.05 17.24 -12.98
CA VAL A 254 -10.95 15.83 -12.60
C VAL A 254 -9.60 15.30 -13.04
N THR A 255 -8.84 14.75 -12.11
CA THR A 255 -7.55 14.08 -12.39
C THR A 255 -7.60 12.64 -11.89
N VAL A 256 -7.18 11.70 -12.71
CA VAL A 256 -7.12 10.27 -12.38
C VAL A 256 -5.67 9.80 -12.52
N PRO A 257 -4.83 9.93 -11.47
CA PRO A 257 -3.42 9.57 -11.58
C PRO A 257 -3.23 8.07 -11.76
N TYR A 258 -2.23 7.69 -12.56
CA TYR A 258 -1.79 6.31 -12.73
C TYR A 258 -0.30 6.20 -12.41
N TYR A 259 0.04 5.42 -11.40
CA TYR A 259 1.41 5.15 -11.00
C TYR A 259 1.97 3.96 -11.77
N VAL A 260 3.21 4.09 -12.26
CA VAL A 260 3.95 3.06 -12.98
C VAL A 260 5.24 2.75 -12.21
N ASN A 261 5.33 1.55 -11.67
CA ASN A 261 6.55 1.03 -11.05
C ASN A 261 7.46 0.46 -12.15
N LEU A 262 8.46 1.22 -12.57
CA LEU A 262 9.36 0.82 -13.66
C LEU A 262 10.50 -0.08 -13.18
N ALA A 263 11.07 0.24 -12.01
CA ALA A 263 12.19 -0.48 -11.40
C ALA A 263 12.26 -0.12 -9.90
N PRO A 264 13.05 -0.86 -9.09
CA PRO A 264 13.22 -0.53 -7.67
C PRO A 264 13.67 0.92 -7.40
N ASN A 265 14.38 1.52 -8.34
CA ASN A 265 14.97 2.86 -8.25
C ASN A 265 14.40 3.87 -9.26
N ARG A 266 13.34 3.50 -9.99
CA ARG A 266 12.69 4.37 -10.99
C ARG A 266 11.20 4.16 -10.99
N ASP A 267 10.46 5.25 -11.03
CA ASP A 267 9.01 5.21 -11.19
C ASP A 267 8.50 6.40 -12.00
N MET A 268 7.26 6.31 -12.41
CA MET A 268 6.57 7.37 -13.13
C MET A 268 5.12 7.46 -12.67
N THR A 269 4.60 8.67 -12.59
CA THR A 269 3.17 8.90 -12.39
C THR A 269 2.62 9.69 -13.57
N LEU A 270 1.60 9.16 -14.21
CA LEU A 270 0.84 9.87 -15.25
C LEU A 270 -0.37 10.56 -14.61
N PHE A 271 -0.69 11.76 -15.06
CA PHE A 271 -1.80 12.57 -14.56
C PHE A 271 -2.75 12.95 -15.71
N PRO A 272 -3.55 12.01 -16.26
CA PRO A 272 -4.66 12.39 -17.13
C PRO A 272 -5.63 13.29 -16.34
N ARG A 273 -5.91 14.46 -16.87
CA ARG A 273 -6.75 15.48 -16.24
C ARG A 273 -7.72 16.06 -17.24
N TYR A 274 -8.99 16.12 -16.88
CA TYR A 274 -10.01 16.80 -17.63
C TYR A 274 -10.41 18.08 -16.93
N ILE A 275 -10.36 19.19 -17.65
CA ILE A 275 -10.76 20.52 -17.17
C ILE A 275 -11.91 21.00 -18.03
N GLN A 276 -13.10 21.10 -17.44
CA GLN A 276 -14.28 21.60 -18.13
C GLN A 276 -14.03 22.97 -18.74
N ASN A 277 -14.41 23.17 -20.00
CA ASN A 277 -14.22 24.38 -20.80
C ASN A 277 -12.75 24.71 -21.15
N ARG A 278 -11.78 23.81 -20.86
CA ARG A 278 -10.39 23.92 -21.33
C ARG A 278 -9.98 22.72 -22.17
N GLY A 279 -10.30 21.52 -21.75
CA GLY A 279 -9.95 20.29 -22.45
C GLY A 279 -9.23 19.27 -21.60
N GLU A 280 -8.55 18.35 -22.28
CA GLU A 280 -7.80 17.25 -21.69
C GLU A 280 -6.32 17.66 -21.56
N GLN A 281 -5.79 17.49 -20.36
CA GLN A 281 -4.39 17.70 -20.03
C GLN A 281 -3.76 16.35 -19.68
N LEU A 282 -2.60 16.07 -20.25
CA LEU A 282 -1.76 14.95 -19.83
C LEU A 282 -0.53 15.49 -19.13
N GLY A 283 -0.36 15.12 -17.87
CA GLY A 283 0.84 15.35 -17.08
C GLY A 283 1.60 14.08 -16.83
N GLY A 284 2.90 14.19 -16.51
CA GLY A 284 3.75 13.09 -16.11
C GLY A 284 4.86 13.54 -15.16
N GLU A 285 5.16 12.72 -14.17
CA GLU A 285 6.31 12.86 -13.28
C GLU A 285 7.12 11.58 -13.33
N PHE A 286 8.38 11.67 -13.74
CA PHE A 286 9.33 10.56 -13.74
C PHE A 286 10.39 10.81 -12.66
N ARG A 287 10.61 9.83 -11.78
CA ARG A 287 11.60 9.89 -10.70
C ARG A 287 12.63 8.80 -10.87
N TYR A 288 13.86 9.14 -10.57
CA TYR A 288 14.99 8.19 -10.60
C TYR A 288 15.94 8.44 -9.45
N LEU A 289 16.50 7.36 -8.93
CA LEU A 289 17.46 7.36 -7.83
C LEU A 289 18.55 6.32 -8.13
N GLU A 290 19.77 6.80 -8.30
CA GLU A 290 20.96 5.98 -8.52
C GLU A 290 21.99 6.27 -7.43
N LYS A 291 23.03 5.45 -7.35
CA LYS A 291 24.06 5.59 -6.32
C LYS A 291 24.68 6.99 -6.25
N ASN A 292 24.88 7.63 -7.40
CA ASN A 292 25.59 8.90 -7.50
C ASN A 292 24.71 10.06 -8.03
N TYR A 293 23.49 9.78 -8.47
CA TYR A 293 22.59 10.81 -8.99
C TYR A 293 21.12 10.46 -8.74
N GLN A 294 20.33 11.51 -8.63
CA GLN A 294 18.89 11.40 -8.48
C GLN A 294 18.20 12.58 -9.16
N GLY A 295 16.93 12.42 -9.48
CA GLY A 295 16.19 13.53 -10.05
C GLY A 295 14.72 13.24 -10.28
N ILE A 296 14.03 14.33 -10.66
CA ILE A 296 12.61 14.34 -11.00
C ILE A 296 12.48 15.10 -12.31
N LEU A 297 11.83 14.48 -13.27
CA LEU A 297 11.43 15.09 -14.54
C LEU A 297 9.91 15.22 -14.54
N THR A 298 9.40 16.42 -14.81
CA THR A 298 7.97 16.68 -14.95
C THR A 298 7.68 17.24 -16.32
N ALA A 299 6.58 16.83 -16.93
CA ALA A 299 6.10 17.40 -18.18
C ALA A 299 4.58 17.37 -18.19
N GLU A 300 3.95 18.38 -18.76
CA GLU A 300 2.51 18.40 -18.99
C GLU A 300 2.17 19.18 -20.25
N ALA A 301 1.08 18.79 -20.90
CA ALA A 301 0.57 19.43 -22.10
C ALA A 301 -0.96 19.39 -22.13
N ILE A 302 -1.54 20.42 -22.73
CA ILE A 302 -2.99 20.59 -22.95
C ILE A 302 -3.24 21.35 -24.26
N SER A 303 -4.24 20.94 -25.03
CA SER A 303 -4.84 21.79 -26.05
C SER A 303 -5.93 22.63 -25.39
N ASP A 304 -5.59 23.87 -24.95
CA ASP A 304 -6.45 24.70 -24.10
C ASP A 304 -7.49 25.45 -24.95
N ALA A 305 -8.71 24.94 -24.99
CA ALA A 305 -9.81 25.55 -25.76
C ALA A 305 -10.15 26.97 -25.26
N ALA A 306 -9.98 27.28 -23.99
CA ALA A 306 -10.23 28.60 -23.44
C ALA A 306 -9.13 29.62 -23.80
N TYR A 307 -7.93 29.13 -24.05
CA TYR A 307 -6.79 29.95 -24.46
C TYR A 307 -6.56 29.98 -25.97
N GLY A 308 -7.13 28.99 -26.69
CA GLY A 308 -7.05 28.82 -28.14
C GLY A 308 -5.68 28.38 -28.66
N LYS A 309 -4.84 27.74 -27.82
CA LYS A 309 -3.51 27.27 -28.16
C LYS A 309 -3.14 26.01 -27.38
N ASP A 310 -2.18 25.25 -27.93
CA ASP A 310 -1.49 24.24 -27.18
C ASP A 310 -0.57 24.86 -26.14
N ARG A 311 -0.64 24.35 -24.92
CA ARG A 311 0.14 24.85 -23.79
C ARG A 311 0.87 23.70 -23.13
N TRP A 312 2.05 23.96 -22.60
CA TRP A 312 2.87 22.94 -21.97
C TRP A 312 3.75 23.54 -20.87
N ALA A 313 4.17 22.64 -19.97
CA ALA A 313 5.18 22.91 -18.97
C ALA A 313 6.16 21.76 -18.88
N PHE A 314 7.39 22.06 -18.53
CA PHE A 314 8.48 21.12 -18.34
C PHE A 314 9.29 21.51 -17.12
N GLY A 315 9.74 20.55 -16.32
CA GLY A 315 10.59 20.75 -15.18
C GLY A 315 11.60 19.62 -15.01
N LEU A 316 12.82 19.97 -14.64
CA LEU A 316 13.89 19.03 -14.32
C LEU A 316 14.56 19.46 -13.01
N LYS A 317 14.57 18.56 -12.02
CA LYS A 317 15.42 18.65 -10.84
C LYS A 317 16.39 17.48 -10.86
N HIS A 318 17.67 17.76 -10.85
CA HIS A 318 18.71 16.75 -10.90
C HIS A 318 19.84 17.10 -9.94
N ALA A 319 20.29 16.12 -9.18
CA ALA A 319 21.45 16.22 -8.31
C ALA A 319 22.40 15.06 -8.60
N GLN A 320 23.68 15.34 -8.76
CA GLN A 320 24.70 14.34 -9.03
C GLN A 320 25.96 14.59 -8.18
N THR A 321 26.44 13.56 -7.52
CA THR A 321 27.76 13.56 -6.89
C THR A 321 28.80 13.23 -7.94
N VAL A 322 29.54 14.24 -8.38
CA VAL A 322 30.60 14.10 -9.44
C VAL A 322 31.82 13.42 -8.86
N ARG A 323 32.21 13.80 -7.63
CA ARG A 323 33.31 13.20 -6.84
C ARG A 323 33.10 13.53 -5.36
N PRO A 324 33.78 12.86 -4.42
CA PRO A 324 33.71 13.23 -3.01
C PRO A 324 33.93 14.74 -2.78
N GLY A 325 32.96 15.37 -2.13
CA GLY A 325 32.97 16.82 -1.87
C GLY A 325 32.50 17.72 -3.02
N LEU A 326 32.11 17.16 -4.20
CA LEU A 326 31.58 17.93 -5.32
C LEU A 326 30.22 17.37 -5.78
N VAL A 327 29.17 18.17 -5.61
CA VAL A 327 27.81 17.86 -6.08
C VAL A 327 27.39 18.88 -7.13
N ALA A 328 26.95 18.41 -8.28
CA ALA A 328 26.28 19.21 -9.29
C ALA A 328 24.76 19.18 -9.06
N TYR A 329 24.12 20.34 -9.18
CA TYR A 329 22.69 20.50 -9.01
C TYR A 329 22.08 21.27 -10.17
N THR A 330 20.97 20.78 -10.71
CA THR A 330 20.19 21.44 -11.76
C THR A 330 18.74 21.55 -11.30
N ASP A 331 18.19 22.76 -11.37
CA ASP A 331 16.76 23.02 -11.17
C ASP A 331 16.33 23.91 -12.36
N TYR A 332 15.70 23.29 -13.35
CA TYR A 332 15.29 23.92 -14.58
C TYR A 332 13.80 23.74 -14.81
N GLY A 333 13.12 24.78 -15.24
CA GLY A 333 11.73 24.71 -15.62
C GLY A 333 11.40 25.69 -16.73
N ARG A 334 10.43 25.33 -17.54
CA ARG A 334 9.94 26.18 -18.63
C ARG A 334 8.45 25.93 -18.86
N VAL A 335 7.74 27.01 -19.15
CA VAL A 335 6.32 26.99 -19.49
C VAL A 335 6.11 27.63 -20.86
N SER A 336 5.01 27.30 -21.50
CA SER A 336 4.66 27.80 -22.84
C SER A 336 4.33 29.30 -22.87
N ASP A 337 3.80 29.82 -21.76
CA ASP A 337 3.32 31.20 -21.65
C ASP A 337 3.23 31.66 -20.17
N ASP A 338 3.19 32.97 -19.97
CA ASP A 338 3.24 33.61 -18.64
C ASP A 338 2.01 33.31 -17.76
N ARG A 339 0.89 32.91 -18.36
CA ARG A 339 -0.36 32.56 -17.63
C ARG A 339 -0.50 31.09 -17.33
N TYR A 340 0.41 30.25 -17.80
CA TYR A 340 0.31 28.80 -17.63
C TYR A 340 0.11 28.40 -16.18
N VAL A 341 0.92 28.95 -15.31
CA VAL A 341 0.94 28.64 -13.88
C VAL A 341 -0.34 29.07 -13.18
N ASP A 342 -0.85 30.27 -13.48
CA ASP A 342 -2.06 30.82 -12.88
C ASP A 342 -3.31 30.03 -13.33
N ASP A 343 -3.33 29.61 -14.58
CA ASP A 343 -4.47 28.94 -15.20
C ASP A 343 -4.52 27.43 -14.91
N LEU A 344 -3.39 26.74 -14.91
CA LEU A 344 -3.28 25.30 -14.95
C LEU A 344 -2.50 24.68 -13.78
N GLY A 345 -1.79 25.46 -13.01
CA GLY A 345 -0.74 25.08 -12.06
C GLY A 345 -1.10 24.22 -10.87
N LYS A 346 -2.03 23.27 -10.98
CA LYS A 346 -2.34 22.31 -9.90
C LYS A 346 -1.54 21.02 -9.95
N SER A 347 -1.11 20.57 -11.12
CA SER A 347 -0.53 19.25 -11.31
C SER A 347 0.96 19.16 -11.00
N LEU A 348 1.68 20.28 -11.04
CA LEU A 348 3.11 20.36 -10.72
C LEU A 348 3.32 20.81 -9.27
N ASN A 349 2.98 19.98 -8.29
CA ASN A 349 3.28 20.25 -6.88
C ASN A 349 4.80 20.41 -6.68
N GLY A 350 5.27 21.67 -6.59
CA GLY A 350 6.64 22.04 -6.29
C GLY A 350 7.45 22.69 -7.39
N VAL A 351 7.00 22.69 -8.66
CA VAL A 351 7.66 23.43 -9.75
C VAL A 351 7.04 24.83 -9.92
N VAL A 352 5.82 25.02 -9.47
CA VAL A 352 4.90 26.09 -9.82
C VAL A 352 5.17 27.42 -9.12
N ASN A 353 5.91 27.46 -8.03
CA ASN A 353 6.14 28.69 -7.24
C ASN A 353 7.55 29.29 -7.39
N ARG A 354 8.31 28.91 -8.42
CA ARG A 354 9.62 29.51 -8.63
C ARG A 354 9.59 30.42 -9.85
N GLN A 355 9.80 31.71 -9.60
CA GLN A 355 10.22 32.61 -10.64
C GLN A 355 11.56 32.12 -11.18
N TYR A 356 11.59 31.76 -12.45
CA TYR A 356 12.82 31.38 -13.15
C TYR A 356 13.54 32.70 -13.55
N ASN A 357 14.58 33.00 -12.85
CA ASN A 357 15.54 34.04 -13.26
C ASN A 357 16.65 33.37 -14.05
#